data_2b63f8c8b35c9baaf689050177994135
#
_entry.id   2b63f8c8b35c9baaf689050177994135
#
_cell.length_a   1.000
_cell.length_b   1.000
_cell.length_c   1.000
_cell.angle_alpha   90.00
_cell.angle_beta   90.00
_cell.angle_gamma   90.00
#
_symmetry.space_group_name_H-M   'P 1'
#
loop_
_entity.id
_entity.type
_entity.pdbx_description
1 polymer ?
#
loop_
_entity_poly.entity_id
_entity_poly.type
_entity_poly.pdbx_seq_one_letter_code
_entity_poly.pdbx_strand_id
1 'polypeptide(L)'
;YQFKSNKTHGYVFVSVPSGYEAPSEGVMPKFHQHFTKAKPEVERIDFPLVEAVGQDNHTMLVFGDIHMAARTSDARQFADFAEDVNEYLTANPGKKTYALTLGDMTWELYWYKNSYALNEYVRDVNALKNIQVFHTIGNHDHDIKFAGDFDTVTKYKKIIAPTYYSFN
;
A
#
# COMPACT_ATOMS: atom_id res chain seq x y z
N TYR A 1 -17.09 -16.82 -4.79
CA TYR A 1 -16.36 -17.99 -4.27
C TYR A 1 -16.66 -18.17 -2.78
N GLN A 2 -16.69 -19.40 -2.31
CA GLN A 2 -16.83 -19.74 -0.89
C GLN A 2 -15.68 -20.66 -0.49
N PHE A 3 -15.02 -20.36 0.61
CA PHE A 3 -13.97 -21.20 1.18
C PHE A 3 -14.11 -21.30 2.70
N LYS A 4 -13.52 -22.32 3.28
CA LYS A 4 -13.43 -22.48 4.74
C LYS A 4 -11.98 -22.28 5.17
N SER A 5 -11.77 -21.57 6.27
CA SER A 5 -10.46 -21.37 6.85
C SER A 5 -10.50 -21.55 8.37
N ASN A 6 -9.48 -22.17 8.91
CA ASN A 6 -9.27 -22.29 10.37
C ASN A 6 -8.47 -21.10 10.93
N LYS A 7 -8.09 -20.12 10.08
CA LYS A 7 -7.35 -18.95 10.53
C LYS A 7 -8.27 -18.04 11.36
N THR A 8 -7.76 -17.59 12.48
CA THR A 8 -8.47 -16.70 13.40
C THR A 8 -8.15 -15.22 13.18
N HIS A 9 -7.14 -14.92 12.38
CA HIS A 9 -6.73 -13.57 12.00
C HIS A 9 -5.92 -13.62 10.70
N GLY A 10 -5.82 -12.49 10.02
CA GLY A 10 -5.10 -12.37 8.76
C GLY A 10 -5.73 -11.38 7.80
N TYR A 11 -5.66 -11.70 6.54
CA TYR A 11 -6.29 -10.90 5.48
C TYR A 11 -6.85 -11.78 4.38
N VAL A 12 -7.80 -11.21 3.64
CA VAL A 12 -8.32 -11.72 2.38
C VAL A 12 -8.07 -10.66 1.32
N PHE A 13 -7.64 -11.07 0.16
CA PHE A 13 -7.42 -10.17 -0.97
C PHE A 13 -7.98 -10.77 -2.27
N VAL A 14 -8.28 -9.92 -3.23
CA VAL A 14 -8.62 -10.29 -4.58
C VAL A 14 -7.43 -10.06 -5.49
N SER A 15 -7.04 -11.05 -6.30
CA SER A 15 -6.19 -10.78 -7.46
C SER A 15 -7.03 -10.06 -8.48
N VAL A 16 -6.76 -8.78 -8.69
CA VAL A 16 -7.53 -7.94 -9.61
C VAL A 16 -7.32 -8.46 -11.03
N PRO A 17 -8.38 -8.84 -11.75
CA PRO A 17 -8.23 -9.36 -13.10
C PRO A 17 -7.92 -8.24 -14.10
N SER A 18 -7.33 -8.62 -15.23
CA SER A 18 -7.10 -7.69 -16.35
C SER A 18 -8.41 -7.02 -16.78
N GLY A 19 -8.35 -5.75 -17.14
CA GLY A 19 -9.52 -4.94 -17.50
C GLY A 19 -10.28 -4.35 -16.31
N TYR A 20 -9.81 -4.59 -15.08
CA TYR A 20 -10.42 -4.06 -13.87
C TYR A 20 -9.40 -3.41 -12.93
N GLU A 21 -9.90 -2.57 -12.04
CA GLU A 21 -9.16 -1.97 -10.93
C GLU A 21 -9.97 -2.09 -9.64
N ALA A 22 -9.27 -2.20 -8.52
CA ALA A 22 -9.89 -1.95 -7.23
C ALA A 22 -10.05 -0.41 -7.05
N PRO A 23 -11.14 0.06 -6.45
CA PRO A 23 -11.24 1.48 -6.09
C PRO A 23 -10.14 1.83 -5.07
N SER A 24 -9.77 3.10 -5.01
CA SER A 24 -8.74 3.59 -4.10
C SER A 24 -9.31 4.51 -3.03
N GLU A 25 -8.70 4.48 -1.86
CA GLU A 25 -8.81 5.53 -0.85
C GLU A 25 -7.52 6.36 -0.91
N GLY A 26 -7.62 7.59 -1.42
CA GLY A 26 -6.44 8.32 -1.85
C GLY A 26 -5.72 7.54 -2.94
N VAL A 27 -4.44 7.24 -2.72
CA VAL A 27 -3.63 6.42 -3.65
C VAL A 27 -3.60 4.94 -3.31
N MET A 28 -4.22 4.52 -2.20
CA MET A 28 -4.19 3.14 -1.69
C MET A 28 -5.29 2.29 -2.31
N PRO A 29 -4.99 1.29 -3.18
CA PRO A 29 -6.02 0.45 -3.79
C PRO A 29 -6.64 -0.51 -2.75
N LYS A 30 -7.98 -0.63 -2.78
CA LYS A 30 -8.78 -1.41 -1.81
C LYS A 30 -9.04 -2.83 -2.31
N PHE A 31 -7.99 -3.58 -2.56
CA PHE A 31 -8.08 -4.97 -3.04
C PHE A 31 -7.99 -6.02 -1.92
N HIS A 32 -7.83 -5.60 -0.66
CA HIS A 32 -7.70 -6.48 0.49
C HIS A 32 -8.47 -5.99 1.71
N GLN A 33 -8.78 -6.90 2.61
CA GLN A 33 -9.33 -6.61 3.94
C GLN A 33 -8.56 -7.40 5.00
N HIS A 34 -8.16 -6.71 6.06
CA HIS A 34 -7.50 -7.32 7.21
C HIS A 34 -8.50 -7.57 8.33
N PHE A 35 -8.41 -8.71 9.00
CA PHE A 35 -9.18 -9.03 10.18
C PHE A 35 -8.28 -9.57 11.30
N THR A 36 -8.58 -9.18 12.53
CA THR A 36 -7.79 -9.54 13.72
C THR A 36 -8.39 -10.68 14.50
N LYS A 37 -9.65 -11.04 14.22
CA LYS A 37 -10.35 -12.13 14.87
C LYS A 37 -11.41 -12.68 13.92
N ALA A 38 -11.31 -13.96 13.61
CA ALA A 38 -12.35 -14.63 12.84
C ALA A 38 -13.64 -14.70 13.65
N LYS A 39 -14.75 -14.45 13.01
CA LYS A 39 -16.07 -14.73 13.54
C LYS A 39 -16.40 -16.21 13.27
N PRO A 40 -17.13 -16.90 14.16
CA PRO A 40 -17.52 -18.29 13.94
C PRO A 40 -18.55 -18.48 12.82
N GLU A 41 -19.08 -17.40 12.29
CA GLU A 41 -20.15 -17.36 11.29
C GLU A 41 -19.60 -17.12 9.89
N VAL A 42 -20.41 -17.37 8.87
CA VAL A 42 -20.10 -17.03 7.48
C VAL A 42 -19.99 -15.52 7.34
N GLU A 43 -18.82 -15.05 6.97
CA GLU A 43 -18.58 -13.64 6.70
C GLU A 43 -18.58 -13.41 5.19
N ARG A 44 -19.38 -12.44 4.74
CA ARG A 44 -19.37 -11.96 3.37
C ARG A 44 -18.37 -10.82 3.24
N ILE A 45 -17.42 -10.97 2.34
CA ILE A 45 -16.42 -9.94 2.02
C ILE A 45 -16.56 -9.64 0.54
N ASP A 46 -16.97 -8.42 0.22
CA ASP A 46 -17.12 -7.94 -1.14
C ASP A 46 -15.95 -7.04 -1.52
N PHE A 47 -15.40 -7.27 -2.71
CA PHE A 47 -14.39 -6.43 -3.34
C PHE A 47 -15.01 -5.82 -4.59
N PRO A 48 -15.51 -4.56 -4.53
CA PRO A 48 -15.99 -3.88 -5.71
C PRO A 48 -14.81 -3.65 -6.67
N LEU A 49 -15.02 -3.98 -7.94
CA LEU A 49 -14.05 -3.70 -9.00
C LEU A 49 -14.70 -2.77 -10.01
N VAL A 50 -13.90 -1.87 -10.58
CA VAL A 50 -14.32 -0.96 -11.65
C VAL A 50 -13.62 -1.33 -12.94
N GLU A 51 -14.30 -1.19 -14.08
CA GLU A 51 -13.66 -1.41 -15.37
C GLU A 51 -12.54 -0.40 -15.58
N ALA A 52 -11.39 -0.89 -16.06
CA ALA A 52 -10.22 -0.10 -16.37
C ALA A 52 -9.88 -0.24 -17.84
N VAL A 53 -9.95 0.88 -18.56
CA VAL A 53 -9.64 0.94 -19.99
C VAL A 53 -8.16 1.27 -20.18
N GLY A 54 -7.52 0.68 -21.20
CA GLY A 54 -6.16 1.05 -21.62
C GLY A 54 -5.04 0.40 -20.81
N GLN A 55 -5.34 -0.71 -20.10
CA GLN A 55 -4.33 -1.42 -19.31
C GLN A 55 -3.29 -2.18 -20.15
N ASP A 56 -3.58 -2.49 -21.41
CA ASP A 56 -2.65 -3.23 -22.30
C ASP A 56 -1.32 -2.47 -22.53
N ASN A 57 -1.34 -1.16 -22.36
CA ASN A 57 -0.15 -0.31 -22.46
C ASN A 57 -0.09 0.67 -21.27
N HIS A 58 0.55 0.22 -20.21
CA HIS A 58 0.67 0.97 -18.96
C HIS A 58 2.12 1.29 -18.60
N THR A 59 2.28 2.25 -17.68
CA THR A 59 3.57 2.56 -17.06
C THR A 59 3.52 2.15 -15.59
N MET A 60 4.56 1.50 -15.12
CA MET A 60 4.78 1.24 -13.70
C MET A 60 5.92 2.15 -13.21
N LEU A 61 5.62 3.09 -12.32
CA LEU A 61 6.63 3.84 -11.58
C LEU A 61 7.07 2.99 -10.38
N VAL A 62 8.37 2.84 -10.19
CA VAL A 62 8.92 2.01 -9.10
C VAL A 62 9.67 2.91 -8.13
N PHE A 63 9.25 2.89 -6.86
CA PHE A 63 9.84 3.68 -5.79
C PHE A 63 10.57 2.77 -4.82
N GLY A 64 11.87 2.94 -4.68
CA GLY A 64 12.70 2.18 -3.73
C GLY A 64 13.17 3.04 -2.57
N ASP A 65 13.27 2.46 -1.39
CA ASP A 65 14.01 2.99 -0.23
C ASP A 65 13.67 4.45 0.12
N ILE A 66 12.41 4.78 0.25
CA ILE A 66 11.93 6.15 0.52
C ILE A 66 12.39 6.61 1.91
N HIS A 67 12.41 5.74 2.92
CA HIS A 67 12.92 5.95 4.26
C HIS A 67 12.40 7.23 4.95
N MET A 68 11.11 7.52 4.86
CA MET A 68 10.48 8.63 5.56
C MET A 68 10.58 8.46 7.08
N ALA A 69 11.02 9.51 7.78
CA ALA A 69 11.32 9.43 9.21
C ALA A 69 11.09 10.74 9.99
N ALA A 70 10.50 11.75 9.39
CA ALA A 70 10.34 13.11 9.93
C ALA A 70 11.67 13.74 10.36
N ARG A 71 12.75 13.49 9.63
CA ARG A 71 13.99 14.24 9.76
C ARG A 71 13.84 15.62 9.12
N THR A 72 14.81 16.51 9.33
CA THR A 72 14.71 17.93 8.98
C THR A 72 14.27 18.24 7.54
N SER A 73 14.60 17.39 6.57
CA SER A 73 14.28 17.63 5.16
C SER A 73 13.31 16.62 4.55
N ASP A 74 12.94 15.56 5.26
CA ASP A 74 12.17 14.44 4.69
C ASP A 74 10.84 14.89 4.08
N ALA A 75 10.05 15.66 4.82
CA ALA A 75 8.74 16.11 4.36
C ALA A 75 8.83 16.98 3.09
N ARG A 76 9.85 17.86 3.03
CA ARG A 76 10.07 18.70 1.86
C ARG A 76 10.54 17.88 0.66
N GLN A 77 11.52 17.01 0.85
CA GLN A 77 12.03 16.15 -0.23
C GLN A 77 10.93 15.25 -0.78
N PHE A 78 10.06 14.73 0.10
CA PHE A 78 8.95 13.92 -0.36
C PHE A 78 7.88 14.74 -1.09
N ALA A 79 7.63 15.98 -0.66
CA ALA A 79 6.71 16.88 -1.34
C ALA A 79 7.22 17.25 -2.74
N ASP A 80 8.51 17.59 -2.86
CA ASP A 80 9.17 17.87 -4.15
C ASP A 80 9.08 16.64 -5.08
N PHE A 81 9.37 15.44 -4.57
CA PHE A 81 9.20 14.18 -5.32
C PHE A 81 7.75 13.95 -5.77
N ALA A 82 6.78 14.18 -4.88
CA ALA A 82 5.37 14.00 -5.23
C ALA A 82 4.91 15.01 -6.28
N GLU A 83 5.43 16.23 -6.27
CA GLU A 83 5.20 17.25 -7.29
C GLU A 83 5.72 16.77 -8.64
N ASP A 84 6.96 16.32 -8.74
CA ASP A 84 7.58 15.79 -9.98
C ASP A 84 6.75 14.64 -10.56
N VAL A 85 6.29 13.70 -9.71
CA VAL A 85 5.41 12.60 -10.17
C VAL A 85 4.07 13.13 -10.67
N ASN A 86 3.44 14.06 -9.96
CA ASN A 86 2.17 14.64 -10.37
C ASN A 86 2.28 15.43 -11.68
N GLU A 87 3.38 16.14 -11.91
CA GLU A 87 3.68 16.80 -13.19
C GLU A 87 3.83 15.79 -14.33
N TYR A 88 4.58 14.69 -14.08
CA TYR A 88 4.68 13.61 -15.07
C TYR A 88 3.31 13.02 -15.44
N LEU A 89 2.45 12.75 -14.46
CA LEU A 89 1.10 12.22 -14.70
C LEU A 89 0.24 13.21 -15.48
N THR A 90 0.33 14.49 -15.15
CA THR A 90 -0.40 15.56 -15.84
C THR A 90 0.07 15.73 -17.29
N ALA A 91 1.36 15.57 -17.54
CA ALA A 91 1.94 15.65 -18.88
C ALA A 91 1.62 14.41 -19.75
N ASN A 92 1.17 13.30 -19.13
CA ASN A 92 0.87 12.03 -19.82
C ASN A 92 -0.56 11.53 -19.56
N PRO A 93 -1.61 12.33 -19.80
CA PRO A 93 -2.99 12.04 -19.37
C PRO A 93 -3.62 10.83 -20.05
N GLY A 94 -3.11 10.43 -21.22
CA GLY A 94 -3.60 9.26 -21.97
C GLY A 94 -2.90 7.94 -21.59
N LYS A 95 -1.97 7.97 -20.64
CA LYS A 95 -1.15 6.83 -20.28
C LYS A 95 -1.59 6.27 -18.92
N LYS A 96 -2.09 5.05 -18.91
CA LYS A 96 -2.41 4.39 -17.64
C LYS A 96 -1.12 4.18 -16.84
N THR A 97 -1.07 4.74 -15.64
CA THR A 97 0.14 4.72 -14.81
C THR A 97 -0.19 4.22 -13.41
N TYR A 98 0.61 3.31 -12.93
CA TYR A 98 0.59 2.76 -11.57
C TYR A 98 1.93 3.01 -10.88
N ALA A 99 1.97 2.88 -9.57
CA ALA A 99 3.21 2.88 -8.81
C ALA A 99 3.33 1.63 -7.94
N LEU A 100 4.57 1.21 -7.72
CA LEU A 100 4.94 0.11 -6.82
C LEU A 100 6.10 0.57 -5.94
N THR A 101 5.95 0.44 -4.61
CA THR A 101 7.08 0.61 -3.70
C THR A 101 7.81 -0.72 -3.53
N LEU A 102 9.14 -0.68 -3.44
CA LEU A 102 9.97 -1.86 -3.20
C LEU A 102 10.25 -2.12 -1.70
N GLY A 103 9.45 -1.52 -0.82
CA GLY A 103 9.66 -1.57 0.61
C GLY A 103 10.45 -0.37 1.14
N ASP A 104 10.77 -0.42 2.42
CA ASP A 104 11.50 0.62 3.15
C ASP A 104 10.90 2.01 2.97
N MET A 105 9.57 2.09 3.08
CA MET A 105 8.81 3.33 2.96
C MET A 105 9.07 4.24 4.16
N THR A 106 9.26 3.62 5.32
CA THR A 106 9.57 4.28 6.59
C THR A 106 10.92 3.81 7.12
N TRP A 107 11.32 4.35 8.26
CA TRP A 107 12.49 3.87 8.98
C TRP A 107 12.10 3.56 10.42
N GLU A 108 12.03 2.30 10.80
CA GLU A 108 11.51 1.79 12.09
C GLU A 108 12.13 2.43 13.33
N LEU A 109 13.42 2.82 13.25
CA LEU A 109 14.12 3.51 14.35
C LEU A 109 13.46 4.83 14.74
N TYR A 110 12.75 5.46 13.80
CA TYR A 110 12.10 6.76 14.00
C TYR A 110 10.60 6.65 14.31
N TRP A 111 10.01 5.47 14.22
CA TRP A 111 8.58 5.28 14.54
C TRP A 111 8.22 5.79 15.94
N TYR A 112 9.12 5.60 16.88
CA TYR A 112 8.93 6.00 18.28
C TYR A 112 9.76 7.22 18.68
N LYS A 113 10.83 7.51 17.97
CA LYS A 113 11.69 8.66 18.25
C LYS A 113 11.12 9.97 17.69
N ASN A 114 10.63 9.95 16.46
CA ASN A 114 10.10 11.11 15.75
C ASN A 114 8.58 11.00 15.54
N SER A 115 7.94 9.98 16.10
CA SER A 115 6.50 9.71 15.91
C SER A 115 6.11 9.63 14.43
N TYR A 116 6.98 9.07 13.60
CA TYR A 116 6.75 8.87 12.18
C TYR A 116 6.76 7.38 11.86
N ALA A 117 5.60 6.82 11.61
CA ALA A 117 5.41 5.41 11.28
C ALA A 117 4.50 5.27 10.05
N LEU A 118 3.92 4.10 9.85
CA LEU A 118 3.14 3.78 8.66
C LEU A 118 1.88 4.65 8.47
N ASN A 119 1.25 5.13 9.54
CA ASN A 119 0.11 6.05 9.42
C ASN A 119 0.51 7.41 8.86
N GLU A 120 1.64 7.92 9.30
CA GLU A 120 2.20 9.20 8.83
C GLU A 120 2.63 9.05 7.37
N TYR A 121 3.23 7.92 7.01
CA TYR A 121 3.54 7.62 5.61
C TYR A 121 2.28 7.58 4.73
N VAL A 122 1.20 6.90 5.16
CA VAL A 122 -0.07 6.87 4.41
C VAL A 122 -0.65 8.26 4.22
N ARG A 123 -0.56 9.13 5.23
CA ARG A 123 -0.96 10.52 5.09
C ARG A 123 -0.14 11.22 3.99
N ASP A 124 1.19 11.05 4.03
CA ASP A 124 2.10 11.82 3.18
C ASP A 124 2.12 11.28 1.73
N VAL A 125 2.03 9.96 1.52
CA VAL A 125 1.96 9.37 0.17
C VAL A 125 0.72 9.82 -0.61
N ASN A 126 -0.33 10.27 0.08
CA ASN A 126 -1.51 10.88 -0.54
C ASN A 126 -1.25 12.29 -1.13
N ALA A 127 -0.02 12.82 -1.05
CA ALA A 127 0.42 13.95 -1.87
C ALA A 127 0.47 13.59 -3.38
N LEU A 128 0.72 12.33 -3.71
CA LEU A 128 0.53 11.79 -5.06
C LEU A 128 -0.95 11.85 -5.44
N LYS A 129 -1.26 12.10 -6.72
CA LYS A 129 -2.62 12.26 -7.23
C LYS A 129 -2.85 11.37 -8.45
N ASN A 130 -4.08 10.90 -8.59
CA ASN A 130 -4.52 10.18 -9.80
C ASN A 130 -3.65 8.96 -10.16
N ILE A 131 -3.12 8.28 -9.16
CA ILE A 131 -2.31 7.07 -9.30
C ILE A 131 -2.66 6.07 -8.20
N GLN A 132 -2.64 4.79 -8.52
CA GLN A 132 -2.69 3.72 -7.52
C GLN A 132 -1.26 3.33 -7.13
N VAL A 133 -0.99 3.29 -5.85
CA VAL A 133 0.32 2.89 -5.30
C VAL A 133 0.18 1.54 -4.62
N PHE A 134 0.80 0.54 -5.20
CA PHE A 134 0.95 -0.79 -4.61
C PHE A 134 2.19 -0.83 -3.73
N HIS A 135 2.15 -1.59 -2.66
CA HIS A 135 3.21 -1.57 -1.66
C HIS A 135 3.76 -2.97 -1.39
N THR A 136 5.06 -3.12 -1.41
CA THR A 136 5.75 -4.26 -0.81
C THR A 136 6.33 -3.85 0.53
N ILE A 137 6.54 -4.82 1.41
CA ILE A 137 7.17 -4.56 2.70
C ILE A 137 8.69 -4.67 2.58
N GLY A 138 9.41 -3.73 3.20
CA GLY A 138 10.85 -3.78 3.38
C GLY A 138 11.24 -4.10 4.83
N ASN A 139 12.53 -4.25 5.10
CA ASN A 139 13.01 -4.57 6.44
C ASN A 139 12.84 -3.40 7.42
N HIS A 140 12.78 -2.15 6.96
CA HIS A 140 12.53 -0.96 7.78
C HIS A 140 11.04 -0.64 8.01
N ASP A 141 10.13 -1.46 7.47
CA ASP A 141 8.68 -1.34 7.69
C ASP A 141 8.16 -2.29 8.77
N HIS A 142 9.05 -2.85 9.57
CA HIS A 142 8.78 -3.74 10.70
C HIS A 142 8.72 -2.99 12.03
N ASP A 143 7.83 -3.41 12.93
CA ASP A 143 7.74 -2.81 14.26
C ASP A 143 8.76 -3.42 15.21
N ILE A 144 9.82 -2.69 15.53
CA ILE A 144 10.93 -3.14 16.40
C ILE A 144 10.54 -3.39 17.86
N LYS A 145 9.33 -3.04 18.29
CA LYS A 145 8.85 -3.34 19.64
C LYS A 145 8.42 -4.80 19.82
N PHE A 146 8.32 -5.53 18.74
CA PHE A 146 7.94 -6.94 18.76
C PHE A 146 9.13 -7.81 18.42
N ALA A 147 9.12 -9.03 18.98
CA ALA A 147 10.06 -10.07 18.63
C ALA A 147 9.32 -11.14 17.79
N GLY A 148 9.91 -11.53 16.68
CA GLY A 148 9.36 -12.54 15.78
C GLY A 148 8.66 -11.96 14.56
N ASP A 149 8.90 -12.61 13.44
CA ASP A 149 8.56 -12.14 12.10
C ASP A 149 7.07 -11.84 11.88
N PHE A 150 6.20 -12.63 12.55
CA PHE A 150 4.75 -12.45 12.39
C PHE A 150 4.21 -11.21 13.11
N ASP A 151 4.74 -10.90 14.28
CA ASP A 151 4.27 -9.80 15.12
C ASP A 151 4.79 -8.45 14.62
N THR A 152 6.04 -8.40 14.16
CA THR A 152 6.68 -7.20 13.64
C THR A 152 5.95 -6.62 12.43
N VAL A 153 5.32 -7.46 11.59
CA VAL A 153 4.60 -7.03 10.37
C VAL A 153 3.10 -6.78 10.58
N THR A 154 2.61 -6.92 11.80
CA THR A 154 1.16 -6.77 12.07
C THR A 154 0.63 -5.39 11.74
N LYS A 155 1.39 -4.34 12.05
CA LYS A 155 1.02 -2.97 11.71
C LYS A 155 0.97 -2.75 10.20
N TYR A 156 1.99 -3.24 9.47
CA TYR A 156 2.02 -3.16 8.02
C TYR A 156 0.76 -3.82 7.40
N LYS A 157 0.46 -5.05 7.78
CA LYS A 157 -0.72 -5.80 7.30
C LYS A 157 -2.05 -5.10 7.59
N LYS A 158 -2.12 -4.36 8.68
CA LYS A 158 -3.33 -3.63 9.09
C LYS A 158 -3.49 -2.29 8.37
N ILE A 159 -2.39 -1.60 8.09
CA ILE A 159 -2.39 -0.19 7.64
C ILE A 159 -2.15 -0.10 6.14
N ILE A 160 -1.23 -0.88 5.59
CA ILE A 160 -0.75 -0.77 4.23
C ILE A 160 -1.35 -1.85 3.32
N ALA A 161 -0.85 -3.09 3.40
CA ALA A 161 -1.21 -4.16 2.46
C ALA A 161 -0.88 -5.55 3.03
N PRO A 162 -1.34 -6.64 2.39
CA PRO A 162 -0.77 -7.96 2.60
C PRO A 162 0.74 -7.96 2.35
N THR A 163 1.47 -8.84 3.03
CA THR A 163 2.93 -9.00 2.82
C THR A 163 3.27 -9.75 1.53
N TYR A 164 2.28 -10.34 0.90
CA TYR A 164 2.36 -10.95 -0.44
C TYR A 164 0.99 -10.89 -1.10
N TYR A 165 0.96 -10.63 -2.39
CA TYR A 165 -0.25 -10.59 -3.22
C TYR A 165 0.14 -10.56 -4.71
N SER A 166 -0.85 -10.64 -5.59
CA SER A 166 -0.66 -10.51 -7.03
C SER A 166 -1.77 -9.63 -7.63
N PHE A 167 -1.48 -9.02 -8.75
CA PHE A 167 -2.41 -8.30 -9.62
C PHE A 167 -2.01 -8.52 -11.09
N ASN A 168 -2.97 -8.36 -11.99
CA ASN A 168 -2.77 -8.47 -13.45
C ASN A 168 -2.94 -7.11 -14.11
#